data_f5a488201d3256eb63a27e358a850552
#
_entry.id   f5a488201d3256eb63a27e358a850552
#
_cell.length_a   1.000
_cell.length_b   1.000
_cell.length_c   1.000
_cell.angle_alpha   90.00
_cell.angle_beta   90.00
_cell.angle_gamma   90.00
#
_symmetry.space_group_name_H-M   'P 1'
#
loop_
_entity.id
_entity.type
_entity.pdbx_description
1 polymer ?
#
loop_
_entity_poly.entity_id
_entity_poly.type
_entity_poly.pdbx_seq_one_letter_code
_entity_poly.pdbx_strand_id
1 'polypeptide(L)'
;MKILKKLLILLLLVSTFIFLIGFGYYSKNLHEKSLTSRVEEVTSKKHFVPFEQLPKNYINAVIAVEDHRYYEHGPVDFIGIARALYTNIRDGEFDEGGSTITQQVAKNIIFNQDKTLIRKIGEIFGAYDLEKNYSKDEILALYVNSNYFGDGYYGIYAASMGYYKKEPKDLTLEEASMLAGIPNAPSVYSPSINPDLAKKRQSHVLNAMVQYGYITEEEANSIK
;
A
#
# COMPACT_ATOMS: atom_id res chain seq x y z
N MET A 1 -40.88 -11.46 8.15
CA MET A 1 -40.64 -10.75 6.90
C MET A 1 -40.64 -9.22 7.04
N LYS A 2 -41.66 -8.55 7.60
CA LYS A 2 -41.73 -7.06 7.67
C LYS A 2 -40.59 -6.43 8.48
N ILE A 3 -40.15 -7.03 9.60
CA ILE A 3 -39.06 -6.54 10.45
C ILE A 3 -37.72 -6.66 9.73
N LEU A 4 -37.42 -7.80 9.10
CA LEU A 4 -36.18 -8.01 8.32
C LEU A 4 -36.07 -7.00 7.18
N LYS A 5 -37.19 -6.71 6.47
CA LYS A 5 -37.23 -5.71 5.40
C LYS A 5 -36.93 -4.29 5.93
N LYS A 6 -37.46 -3.93 7.10
CA LYS A 6 -37.16 -2.64 7.74
C LYS A 6 -35.69 -2.54 8.16
N LEU A 7 -35.11 -3.61 8.71
CA LEU A 7 -33.69 -3.67 9.09
C LEU A 7 -32.77 -3.53 7.87
N LEU A 8 -33.09 -4.20 6.75
CA LEU A 8 -32.35 -4.08 5.50
C LEU A 8 -32.40 -2.66 4.91
N ILE A 9 -33.60 -2.02 4.95
CA ILE A 9 -33.75 -0.63 4.50
C ILE A 9 -32.94 0.31 5.40
N LEU A 10 -33.00 0.14 6.72
CA LEU A 10 -32.22 0.94 7.65
C LEU A 10 -30.72 0.79 7.41
N LEU A 11 -30.24 -0.45 7.23
CA LEU A 11 -28.83 -0.73 6.92
C LEU A 11 -28.40 -0.05 5.61
N LEU A 12 -29.23 -0.11 4.57
CA LEU A 12 -28.99 0.57 3.29
C LEU A 12 -28.91 2.09 3.46
N LEU A 13 -29.83 2.70 4.22
CA LEU A 13 -29.82 4.14 4.47
C LEU A 13 -28.59 4.58 5.23
N VAL A 14 -28.20 3.84 6.28
CA VAL A 14 -26.99 4.10 7.07
C VAL A 14 -25.74 3.96 6.21
N SER A 15 -25.61 2.90 5.42
CA SER A 15 -24.45 2.70 4.54
C SER A 15 -24.35 3.79 3.47
N THR A 16 -25.48 4.19 2.87
CA THR A 16 -25.53 5.29 1.90
C THR A 16 -25.11 6.61 2.56
N PHE A 17 -25.59 6.89 3.77
CA PHE A 17 -25.23 8.11 4.50
C PHE A 17 -23.73 8.16 4.82
N ILE A 18 -23.15 7.06 5.30
CA ILE A 18 -21.70 6.96 5.57
C ILE A 18 -20.90 7.15 4.28
N PHE A 19 -21.36 6.56 3.17
CA PHE A 19 -20.73 6.71 1.85
C PHE A 19 -20.75 8.18 1.37
N LEU A 20 -21.87 8.89 1.53
CA LEU A 20 -21.98 10.30 1.20
C LEU A 20 -21.07 11.19 2.06
N ILE A 21 -20.91 10.89 3.35
CA ILE A 21 -19.96 11.59 4.21
C ILE A 21 -18.51 11.36 3.74
N GLY A 22 -18.16 10.12 3.39
CA GLY A 22 -16.85 9.78 2.86
C GLY A 22 -16.56 10.49 1.54
N PHE A 23 -17.55 10.59 0.65
CA PHE A 23 -17.45 11.38 -0.57
C PHE A 23 -17.27 12.88 -0.28
N GLY A 24 -18.04 13.43 0.64
CA GLY A 24 -17.90 14.82 1.06
C GLY A 24 -16.52 15.14 1.63
N TYR A 25 -15.97 14.22 2.45
CA TYR A 25 -14.62 14.33 2.99
C TYR A 25 -13.55 14.29 1.87
N TYR A 26 -13.67 13.36 0.94
CA TYR A 26 -12.80 13.27 -0.24
C TYR A 26 -12.88 14.56 -1.09
N SER A 27 -14.09 15.00 -1.43
CA SER A 27 -14.33 16.21 -2.25
C SER A 27 -13.76 17.48 -1.59
N LYS A 28 -13.91 17.62 -0.26
CA LYS A 28 -13.30 18.70 0.51
C LYS A 28 -11.78 18.70 0.37
N ASN A 29 -11.11 17.56 0.54
CA ASN A 29 -9.66 17.46 0.41
C ASN A 29 -9.18 17.83 -0.99
N LEU A 30 -9.91 17.45 -2.05
CA LEU A 30 -9.57 17.83 -3.44
C LEU A 30 -9.87 19.30 -3.74
N HIS A 31 -10.85 19.90 -3.07
CA HIS A 31 -11.13 21.33 -3.21
C HIS A 31 -10.01 22.17 -2.58
N GLU A 32 -9.45 21.72 -1.45
CA GLU A 32 -8.31 22.37 -0.81
C GLU A 32 -7.03 22.27 -1.67
N LYS A 33 -6.81 21.12 -2.32
CA LYS A 33 -5.69 20.88 -3.21
C LYS A 33 -6.02 19.78 -4.21
N SER A 34 -5.93 20.10 -5.52
CA SER A 34 -6.25 19.18 -6.60
C SER A 34 -5.38 17.92 -6.59
N LEU A 35 -5.89 16.80 -7.15
CA LEU A 35 -5.13 15.56 -7.29
C LEU A 35 -3.83 15.78 -8.07
N THR A 36 -3.89 16.52 -9.19
CA THR A 36 -2.72 16.84 -10.01
C THR A 36 -1.64 17.55 -9.20
N SER A 37 -2.01 18.60 -8.44
CA SER A 37 -1.02 19.30 -7.60
C SER A 37 -0.40 18.42 -6.51
N ARG A 38 -1.15 17.46 -5.98
CA ARG A 38 -0.64 16.49 -5.00
C ARG A 38 0.34 15.50 -5.62
N VAL A 39 0.05 15.03 -6.83
CA VAL A 39 0.95 14.18 -7.61
C VAL A 39 2.21 14.95 -7.98
N GLU A 40 2.09 16.19 -8.46
CA GLU A 40 3.23 17.07 -8.76
C GLU A 40 4.14 17.29 -7.55
N GLU A 41 3.58 17.42 -6.32
CA GLU A 41 4.41 17.51 -5.10
C GLU A 41 5.28 16.28 -4.88
N VAL A 42 4.81 15.11 -5.26
CA VAL A 42 5.59 13.87 -5.14
C VAL A 42 6.61 13.78 -6.26
N THR A 43 6.17 14.01 -7.51
CA THR A 43 6.99 13.80 -8.72
C THR A 43 8.05 14.86 -8.91
N SER A 44 7.85 16.09 -8.39
CA SER A 44 8.82 17.19 -8.46
C SER A 44 9.94 17.11 -7.41
N LYS A 45 9.88 16.16 -6.48
CA LYS A 45 10.97 16.00 -5.49
C LYS A 45 12.27 15.63 -6.18
N LYS A 46 13.37 16.24 -5.72
CA LYS A 46 14.74 16.06 -6.29
C LYS A 46 15.15 14.60 -6.46
N HIS A 47 14.65 13.73 -5.60
CA HIS A 47 15.01 12.31 -5.56
C HIS A 47 13.78 11.42 -5.81
N PHE A 48 12.85 11.89 -6.62
CA PHE A 48 11.76 11.04 -7.12
C PHE A 48 12.37 9.95 -8.03
N VAL A 49 12.00 8.70 -7.75
CA VAL A 49 12.43 7.54 -8.53
C VAL A 49 11.29 7.12 -9.45
N PRO A 50 11.40 7.36 -10.76
CA PRO A 50 10.38 6.92 -11.71
C PRO A 50 10.36 5.40 -11.82
N PHE A 51 9.25 4.84 -12.31
CA PHE A 51 9.01 3.40 -12.35
C PHE A 51 10.13 2.63 -13.06
N GLU A 52 10.62 3.15 -14.17
CA GLU A 52 11.65 2.52 -15.02
C GLU A 52 13.02 2.42 -14.32
N GLN A 53 13.23 3.18 -13.25
CA GLN A 53 14.46 3.16 -12.44
C GLN A 53 14.33 2.28 -11.19
N LEU A 54 13.14 1.71 -10.93
CA LEU A 54 12.94 0.80 -9.82
C LEU A 54 13.48 -0.60 -10.17
N PRO A 55 14.23 -1.25 -9.28
CA PRO A 55 14.70 -2.61 -9.53
C PRO A 55 13.52 -3.59 -9.52
N LYS A 56 13.53 -4.52 -10.48
CA LYS A 56 12.46 -5.52 -10.64
C LYS A 56 12.19 -6.31 -9.37
N ASN A 57 13.26 -6.65 -8.62
CA ASN A 57 13.13 -7.36 -7.35
C ASN A 57 12.33 -6.58 -6.32
N TYR A 58 12.48 -5.26 -6.26
CA TYR A 58 11.72 -4.42 -5.34
C TYR A 58 10.25 -4.28 -5.77
N ILE A 59 10.00 -4.06 -7.07
CA ILE A 59 8.64 -4.04 -7.62
C ILE A 59 7.91 -5.35 -7.30
N ASN A 60 8.54 -6.49 -7.59
CA ASN A 60 7.97 -7.80 -7.34
C ASN A 60 7.72 -8.05 -5.84
N ALA A 61 8.63 -7.62 -4.96
CA ALA A 61 8.48 -7.76 -3.52
C ALA A 61 7.30 -6.94 -2.98
N VAL A 62 7.15 -5.69 -3.43
CA VAL A 62 6.01 -4.82 -3.06
C VAL A 62 4.70 -5.43 -3.54
N ILE A 63 4.61 -5.82 -4.82
CA ILE A 63 3.40 -6.42 -5.37
C ILE A 63 3.05 -7.72 -4.65
N ALA A 64 4.03 -8.60 -4.41
CA ALA A 64 3.80 -9.88 -3.75
C ALA A 64 3.21 -9.72 -2.35
N VAL A 65 3.69 -8.76 -1.56
CA VAL A 65 3.31 -8.64 -0.15
C VAL A 65 2.13 -7.71 0.10
N GLU A 66 1.95 -6.68 -0.73
CA GLU A 66 0.91 -5.65 -0.53
C GLU A 66 -0.33 -5.92 -1.38
N ASP A 67 -0.14 -6.35 -2.65
CA ASP A 67 -1.24 -6.41 -3.61
C ASP A 67 -0.88 -7.30 -4.81
N HIS A 68 -0.81 -8.62 -4.58
CA HIS A 68 -0.28 -9.58 -5.57
C HIS A 68 -1.05 -9.63 -6.90
N ARG A 69 -2.28 -9.08 -6.95
CA ARG A 69 -3.08 -8.97 -8.17
C ARG A 69 -3.16 -7.55 -8.72
N TYR A 70 -2.22 -6.67 -8.34
CA TYR A 70 -2.22 -5.24 -8.62
C TYR A 70 -2.55 -4.88 -10.07
N TYR A 71 -2.02 -5.61 -11.03
CA TYR A 71 -2.27 -5.40 -12.46
C TYR A 71 -3.57 -6.04 -12.98
N GLU A 72 -4.26 -6.86 -12.17
CA GLU A 72 -5.44 -7.63 -12.58
C GLU A 72 -6.77 -7.00 -12.15
N HIS A 73 -6.73 -6.11 -11.18
CA HIS A 73 -7.94 -5.48 -10.64
C HIS A 73 -7.93 -3.96 -10.83
N GLY A 74 -9.08 -3.33 -10.60
CA GLY A 74 -9.23 -1.88 -10.57
C GLY A 74 -8.89 -1.26 -9.22
N PRO A 75 -9.40 -0.06 -8.91
CA PRO A 75 -9.06 0.69 -7.69
C PRO A 75 -9.31 -0.06 -6.38
N VAL A 76 -10.25 -1.01 -6.38
CA VAL A 76 -10.62 -1.85 -5.23
C VAL A 76 -10.55 -3.32 -5.64
N ASP A 77 -9.86 -4.15 -4.87
CA ASP A 77 -9.82 -5.59 -5.05
C ASP A 77 -10.82 -6.30 -4.13
N PHE A 78 -12.05 -6.53 -4.61
CA PHE A 78 -13.08 -7.24 -3.84
C PHE A 78 -12.70 -8.70 -3.54
N ILE A 79 -11.95 -9.36 -4.42
CA ILE A 79 -11.47 -10.73 -4.21
C ILE A 79 -10.39 -10.73 -3.12
N GLY A 80 -9.47 -9.79 -3.17
CA GLY A 80 -8.45 -9.60 -2.14
C GLY A 80 -9.06 -9.30 -0.77
N ILE A 81 -10.07 -8.43 -0.69
CA ILE A 81 -10.81 -8.14 0.55
C ILE A 81 -11.47 -9.42 1.10
N ALA A 82 -12.16 -10.18 0.25
CA ALA A 82 -12.83 -11.41 0.68
C ALA A 82 -11.82 -12.47 1.16
N ARG A 83 -10.67 -12.59 0.48
CA ARG A 83 -9.58 -13.47 0.88
C ARG A 83 -8.99 -13.05 2.22
N ALA A 84 -8.59 -11.78 2.37
CA ALA A 84 -8.03 -11.26 3.62
C ALA A 84 -8.99 -11.45 4.81
N LEU A 85 -10.30 -11.21 4.60
CA LEU A 85 -11.31 -11.48 5.63
C LEU A 85 -11.37 -12.96 6.01
N TYR A 86 -11.36 -13.86 5.01
CA TYR A 86 -11.39 -15.31 5.26
C TYR A 86 -10.14 -15.76 6.03
N THR A 87 -8.94 -15.33 5.60
CA THR A 87 -7.67 -15.70 6.25
C THR A 87 -7.62 -15.18 7.70
N ASN A 88 -7.94 -13.91 7.91
CA ASN A 88 -7.95 -13.30 9.24
C ASN A 88 -8.94 -14.00 10.20
N ILE A 89 -10.12 -14.42 9.71
CA ILE A 89 -11.09 -15.18 10.53
C ILE A 89 -10.57 -16.60 10.84
N ARG A 90 -9.99 -17.27 9.82
CA ARG A 90 -9.49 -18.65 9.98
C ARG A 90 -8.32 -18.72 10.96
N ASP A 91 -7.38 -17.78 10.86
CA ASP A 91 -6.12 -17.80 11.60
C ASP A 91 -6.22 -17.05 12.94
N GLY A 92 -7.30 -16.29 13.15
CA GLY A 92 -7.52 -15.51 14.38
C GLY A 92 -6.58 -14.31 14.52
N GLU A 93 -5.90 -13.94 13.43
CA GLU A 93 -4.95 -12.83 13.34
C GLU A 93 -5.42 -11.83 12.29
N PHE A 94 -5.09 -10.53 12.47
CA PHE A 94 -5.45 -9.47 11.53
C PHE A 94 -4.22 -9.03 10.72
N ASP A 95 -3.50 -9.99 10.15
CA ASP A 95 -2.21 -9.76 9.48
C ASP A 95 -2.37 -9.45 7.98
N GLU A 96 -3.42 -9.97 7.33
CA GLU A 96 -3.67 -9.68 5.93
C GLU A 96 -4.49 -8.40 5.74
N GLY A 97 -3.92 -7.44 5.00
CA GLY A 97 -4.59 -6.21 4.59
C GLY A 97 -5.38 -6.40 3.29
N GLY A 98 -6.62 -5.88 3.26
CA GLY A 98 -7.46 -5.87 2.05
C GLY A 98 -7.40 -4.55 1.27
N SER A 99 -6.43 -3.67 1.53
CA SER A 99 -6.28 -2.39 0.83
C SER A 99 -5.36 -2.53 -0.38
N THR A 100 -5.76 -2.00 -1.53
CA THR A 100 -4.92 -1.99 -2.72
C THR A 100 -3.77 -0.99 -2.60
N ILE A 101 -2.70 -1.16 -3.41
CA ILE A 101 -1.62 -0.17 -3.55
C ILE A 101 -2.20 1.20 -3.91
N THR A 102 -3.16 1.27 -4.81
CA THR A 102 -3.81 2.54 -5.21
C THR A 102 -4.52 3.22 -4.04
N GLN A 103 -5.21 2.46 -3.18
CA GLN A 103 -5.82 3.00 -1.96
C GLN A 103 -4.78 3.51 -0.96
N GLN A 104 -3.62 2.85 -0.87
CA GLN A 104 -2.52 3.30 -0.03
C GLN A 104 -1.89 4.60 -0.56
N VAL A 105 -1.76 4.75 -1.89
CA VAL A 105 -1.34 6.03 -2.51
C VAL A 105 -2.35 7.13 -2.19
N ALA A 106 -3.65 6.88 -2.39
CA ALA A 106 -4.70 7.85 -2.05
C ALA A 106 -4.59 8.29 -0.57
N LYS A 107 -4.41 7.33 0.36
CA LYS A 107 -4.16 7.62 1.78
C LYS A 107 -2.97 8.56 1.97
N ASN A 108 -1.84 8.30 1.32
CA ASN A 108 -0.59 9.01 1.56
C ASN A 108 -0.55 10.41 0.98
N ILE A 109 -1.21 10.63 -0.18
CA ILE A 109 -1.10 11.90 -0.89
C ILE A 109 -2.34 12.80 -0.78
N ILE A 110 -3.53 12.23 -0.48
CA ILE A 110 -4.78 13.00 -0.41
C ILE A 110 -5.18 13.30 1.03
N PHE A 111 -4.93 12.37 1.96
CA PHE A 111 -5.49 12.44 3.31
C PHE A 111 -4.43 12.61 4.39
N ASN A 112 -4.87 13.07 5.56
CA ASN A 112 -4.09 13.04 6.79
C ASN A 112 -4.04 11.60 7.35
N GLN A 113 -3.12 11.35 8.31
CA GLN A 113 -2.90 10.03 8.90
C GLN A 113 -4.00 9.58 9.89
N ASP A 114 -5.12 10.29 10.00
CA ASP A 114 -6.23 9.95 10.89
C ASP A 114 -6.84 8.59 10.53
N LYS A 115 -6.91 7.68 11.50
CA LYS A 115 -7.48 6.34 11.30
C LYS A 115 -9.01 6.37 11.49
N THR A 116 -9.75 6.82 10.47
CA THR A 116 -11.22 6.88 10.51
C THR A 116 -11.86 6.08 9.37
N LEU A 117 -13.07 5.57 9.61
CA LEU A 117 -13.87 4.92 8.56
C LEU A 117 -14.18 5.87 7.39
N ILE A 118 -14.41 7.16 7.71
CA ILE A 118 -14.70 8.21 6.72
C ILE A 118 -13.52 8.37 5.77
N ARG A 119 -12.29 8.43 6.31
CA ARG A 119 -11.07 8.46 5.50
C ARG A 119 -10.96 7.20 4.63
N LYS A 120 -11.24 6.01 5.19
CA LYS A 120 -11.17 4.75 4.43
C LYS A 120 -12.12 4.73 3.23
N ILE A 121 -13.31 5.31 3.38
CA ILE A 121 -14.23 5.48 2.25
C ILE A 121 -13.70 6.55 1.27
N GLY A 122 -13.13 7.64 1.77
CA GLY A 122 -12.47 8.64 0.94
C GLY A 122 -11.32 8.06 0.09
N GLU A 123 -10.54 7.12 0.65
CA GLU A 123 -9.48 6.42 -0.08
C GLU A 123 -10.01 5.65 -1.30
N ILE A 124 -11.21 5.09 -1.22
CA ILE A 124 -11.85 4.41 -2.36
C ILE A 124 -12.07 5.42 -3.51
N PHE A 125 -12.65 6.59 -3.21
CA PHE A 125 -12.86 7.63 -4.23
C PHE A 125 -11.52 8.14 -4.79
N GLY A 126 -10.53 8.36 -3.92
CA GLY A 126 -9.19 8.76 -4.34
C GLY A 126 -8.52 7.72 -5.23
N ALA A 127 -8.71 6.43 -4.94
CA ALA A 127 -8.19 5.35 -5.76
C ALA A 127 -8.84 5.31 -7.15
N TYR A 128 -10.16 5.53 -7.24
CA TYR A 128 -10.85 5.65 -8.54
C TYR A 128 -10.34 6.83 -9.36
N ASP A 129 -10.09 7.98 -8.73
CA ASP A 129 -9.56 9.15 -9.43
C ASP A 129 -8.11 8.95 -9.86
N LEU A 130 -7.29 8.29 -9.04
CA LEU A 130 -5.93 7.94 -9.41
C LEU A 130 -5.90 7.03 -10.65
N GLU A 131 -6.62 5.91 -10.65
CA GLU A 131 -6.60 4.97 -11.78
C GLU A 131 -7.31 5.49 -13.04
N LYS A 132 -8.14 6.51 -12.91
CA LYS A 132 -8.71 7.22 -14.06
C LYS A 132 -7.70 8.10 -14.78
N ASN A 133 -6.73 8.66 -14.06
CA ASN A 133 -5.82 9.70 -14.57
C ASN A 133 -4.37 9.22 -14.72
N TYR A 134 -3.98 8.13 -14.06
CA TYR A 134 -2.61 7.61 -14.04
C TYR A 134 -2.59 6.10 -14.27
N SER A 135 -1.56 5.62 -14.95
CA SER A 135 -1.31 4.20 -15.16
C SER A 135 -0.93 3.48 -13.86
N LYS A 136 -1.02 2.16 -13.83
CA LYS A 136 -0.58 1.34 -12.71
C LYS A 136 0.89 1.56 -12.36
N ASP A 137 1.75 1.74 -13.35
CA ASP A 137 3.18 1.97 -13.17
C ASP A 137 3.46 3.35 -12.54
N GLU A 138 2.77 4.39 -12.99
CA GLU A 138 2.85 5.72 -12.37
C GLU A 138 2.35 5.71 -10.92
N ILE A 139 1.25 5.00 -10.64
CA ILE A 139 0.72 4.85 -9.29
C ILE A 139 1.69 4.06 -8.40
N LEU A 140 2.35 3.02 -8.92
CA LEU A 140 3.37 2.30 -8.17
C LEU A 140 4.60 3.18 -7.88
N ALA A 141 5.02 4.03 -8.84
CA ALA A 141 6.04 5.03 -8.59
C ALA A 141 5.62 6.03 -7.50
N LEU A 142 4.38 6.50 -7.51
CA LEU A 142 3.86 7.35 -6.43
C LEU A 142 3.87 6.62 -5.08
N TYR A 143 3.49 5.35 -5.05
CA TYR A 143 3.51 4.52 -3.85
C TYR A 143 4.89 4.50 -3.21
N VAL A 144 5.91 4.10 -3.96
CA VAL A 144 7.26 3.92 -3.43
C VAL A 144 7.93 5.25 -3.04
N ASN A 145 7.54 6.36 -3.66
CA ASN A 145 8.07 7.69 -3.36
C ASN A 145 7.29 8.45 -2.27
N SER A 146 6.08 7.99 -1.91
CA SER A 146 5.25 8.64 -0.88
C SER A 146 5.23 7.89 0.45
N ASN A 147 5.68 6.64 0.51
CA ASN A 147 5.69 5.86 1.74
C ASN A 147 6.75 6.35 2.73
N TYR A 148 6.43 6.16 4.01
CA TYR A 148 7.37 6.30 5.11
C TYR A 148 8.02 4.95 5.41
N PHE A 149 9.35 4.93 5.56
CA PHE A 149 10.15 3.73 5.78
C PHE A 149 10.80 3.67 7.18
N GLY A 150 10.32 4.45 8.13
CA GLY A 150 10.99 4.56 9.44
C GLY A 150 12.20 5.51 9.41
N ASP A 151 12.76 5.82 10.59
CA ASP A 151 13.99 6.60 10.78
C ASP A 151 14.03 7.97 10.06
N GLY A 152 12.87 8.54 9.78
CA GLY A 152 12.77 9.81 9.05
C GLY A 152 12.85 9.65 7.52
N TYR A 153 12.94 8.43 6.98
CA TYR A 153 13.05 8.19 5.54
C TYR A 153 11.68 8.16 4.86
N TYR A 154 11.44 9.16 4.02
CA TYR A 154 10.28 9.25 3.14
C TYR A 154 10.69 8.97 1.69
N GLY A 155 10.06 7.97 1.08
CA GLY A 155 10.35 7.51 -0.28
C GLY A 155 11.52 6.54 -0.35
N ILE A 156 11.50 5.71 -1.41
CA ILE A 156 12.46 4.62 -1.62
C ILE A 156 13.90 5.10 -1.73
N TYR A 157 14.14 6.28 -2.33
CA TYR A 157 15.48 6.84 -2.43
C TYR A 157 16.09 7.10 -1.05
N ALA A 158 15.35 7.81 -0.19
CA ALA A 158 15.82 8.12 1.15
C ALA A 158 16.04 6.85 2.00
N ALA A 159 15.16 5.85 1.86
CA ALA A 159 15.26 4.58 2.54
C ALA A 159 16.49 3.77 2.08
N SER A 160 16.69 3.63 0.76
CA SER A 160 17.84 2.92 0.17
C SER A 160 19.16 3.55 0.59
N MET A 161 19.26 4.88 0.46
CA MET A 161 20.46 5.61 0.88
C MET A 161 20.67 5.58 2.39
N GLY A 162 19.58 5.65 3.16
CA GLY A 162 19.63 5.65 4.62
C GLY A 162 20.11 4.33 5.18
N TYR A 163 19.48 3.24 4.79
CA TYR A 163 19.78 1.91 5.33
C TYR A 163 21.00 1.25 4.68
N TYR A 164 21.19 1.41 3.35
CA TYR A 164 22.17 0.61 2.59
C TYR A 164 23.26 1.43 1.91
N LYS A 165 23.16 2.77 1.87
CA LYS A 165 24.09 3.65 1.15
C LYS A 165 24.18 3.35 -0.35
N LYS A 166 23.08 2.89 -0.95
CA LYS A 166 22.97 2.51 -2.35
C LYS A 166 21.82 3.26 -3.04
N GLU A 167 21.97 3.49 -4.33
CA GLU A 167 20.87 3.93 -5.19
C GLU A 167 19.80 2.82 -5.25
N PRO A 168 18.49 3.16 -5.35
CA PRO A 168 17.43 2.14 -5.42
C PRO A 168 17.64 1.07 -6.49
N LYS A 169 18.17 1.46 -7.66
CA LYS A 169 18.45 0.55 -8.78
C LYS A 169 19.49 -0.54 -8.46
N ASP A 170 20.34 -0.30 -7.45
CA ASP A 170 21.45 -1.19 -7.06
C ASP A 170 21.10 -2.10 -5.86
N LEU A 171 19.82 -2.07 -5.41
CA LEU A 171 19.35 -2.92 -4.32
C LEU A 171 19.39 -4.41 -4.71
N THR A 172 19.99 -5.22 -3.86
CA THR A 172 19.94 -6.68 -3.97
C THR A 172 18.53 -7.21 -3.66
N LEU A 173 18.27 -8.48 -3.91
CA LEU A 173 17.00 -9.12 -3.53
C LEU A 173 16.77 -9.06 -2.01
N GLU A 174 17.82 -9.27 -1.21
CA GLU A 174 17.78 -9.18 0.25
C GLU A 174 17.36 -7.77 0.69
N GLU A 175 18.03 -6.74 0.20
CA GLU A 175 17.75 -5.34 0.54
C GLU A 175 16.37 -4.88 0.04
N ALA A 176 15.99 -5.29 -1.17
CA ALA A 176 14.70 -5.00 -1.77
C ALA A 176 13.53 -5.63 -0.98
N SER A 177 13.65 -6.90 -0.59
CA SER A 177 12.62 -7.60 0.20
C SER A 177 12.49 -7.02 1.61
N MET A 178 13.61 -6.59 2.23
CA MET A 178 13.58 -5.89 3.51
C MET A 178 12.81 -4.58 3.39
N LEU A 179 13.17 -3.72 2.43
CA LEU A 179 12.50 -2.42 2.26
C LEU A 179 11.02 -2.57 1.91
N ALA A 180 10.63 -3.58 1.13
CA ALA A 180 9.22 -3.82 0.79
C ALA A 180 8.37 -4.18 2.02
N GLY A 181 8.97 -4.72 3.07
CA GLY A 181 8.26 -5.07 4.31
C GLY A 181 7.98 -3.90 5.26
N ILE A 182 8.80 -2.85 5.22
CA ILE A 182 8.77 -1.76 6.21
C ILE A 182 7.49 -0.93 6.19
N PRO A 183 6.91 -0.51 5.03
CA PRO A 183 5.77 0.42 4.98
C PRO A 183 4.51 -0.08 5.68
N ASN A 184 4.37 -1.37 5.91
CA ASN A 184 3.23 -1.95 6.64
C ASN A 184 3.14 -1.41 8.08
N ALA A 185 4.27 -1.34 8.81
CA ALA A 185 4.36 -0.75 10.14
C ALA A 185 5.78 -0.17 10.37
N PRO A 186 6.10 1.03 9.82
CA PRO A 186 7.46 1.55 9.78
C PRO A 186 8.14 1.71 11.14
N SER A 187 7.37 2.06 12.19
CA SER A 187 7.90 2.16 13.55
C SER A 187 8.19 0.81 14.21
N VAL A 188 7.63 -0.28 13.65
CA VAL A 188 7.82 -1.65 14.17
C VAL A 188 8.88 -2.38 13.37
N TYR A 189 8.89 -2.21 12.04
CA TYR A 189 9.73 -2.96 11.12
C TYR A 189 10.97 -2.20 10.64
N SER A 190 11.32 -1.08 11.30
CA SER A 190 12.59 -0.40 11.03
C SER A 190 13.77 -1.30 11.44
N PRO A 191 14.71 -1.65 10.52
CA PRO A 191 15.84 -2.52 10.82
C PRO A 191 16.81 -1.94 11.87
N SER A 192 16.86 -0.63 12.00
CA SER A 192 17.70 0.05 12.99
C SER A 192 17.12 0.00 14.42
N ILE A 193 15.78 -0.12 14.54
CA ILE A 193 15.08 -0.12 15.83
C ILE A 193 14.79 -1.56 16.29
N ASN A 194 14.24 -2.39 15.39
CA ASN A 194 13.80 -3.75 15.69
C ASN A 194 14.29 -4.73 14.61
N PRO A 195 15.59 -5.06 14.56
CA PRO A 195 16.16 -5.90 13.51
C PRO A 195 15.51 -7.27 13.40
N ASP A 196 15.14 -7.90 14.52
CA ASP A 196 14.50 -9.23 14.53
C ASP A 196 13.09 -9.19 13.93
N LEU A 197 12.29 -8.16 14.27
CA LEU A 197 10.96 -7.99 13.69
C LEU A 197 11.04 -7.61 12.22
N ALA A 198 12.02 -6.80 11.83
CA ALA A 198 12.30 -6.49 10.44
C ALA A 198 12.63 -7.76 9.63
N LYS A 199 13.51 -8.63 10.16
CA LYS A 199 13.83 -9.92 9.54
C LYS A 199 12.63 -10.87 9.46
N LYS A 200 11.81 -10.93 10.51
CA LYS A 200 10.57 -11.70 10.48
C LYS A 200 9.63 -11.18 9.37
N ARG A 201 9.49 -9.87 9.25
CA ARG A 201 8.68 -9.26 8.18
C ARG A 201 9.28 -9.50 6.80
N GLN A 202 10.60 -9.40 6.64
CA GLN A 202 11.31 -9.75 5.41
C GLN A 202 11.05 -11.20 4.99
N SER A 203 11.10 -12.15 5.94
CA SER A 203 10.77 -13.55 5.67
C SER A 203 9.33 -13.71 5.16
N HIS A 204 8.38 -12.93 5.68
CA HIS A 204 7.01 -12.91 5.16
C HIS A 204 6.96 -12.38 3.70
N VAL A 205 7.71 -11.32 3.38
CA VAL A 205 7.83 -10.81 2.00
C VAL A 205 8.41 -11.87 1.06
N LEU A 206 9.52 -12.52 1.46
CA LEU A 206 10.16 -13.58 0.67
C LEU A 206 9.21 -14.77 0.44
N ASN A 207 8.44 -15.18 1.47
CA ASN A 207 7.44 -16.23 1.32
C ASN A 207 6.34 -15.84 0.33
N ALA A 208 5.86 -14.60 0.36
CA ALA A 208 4.90 -14.10 -0.61
C ALA A 208 5.48 -14.09 -2.03
N MET A 209 6.75 -13.67 -2.20
CA MET A 209 7.43 -13.72 -3.49
C MET A 209 7.54 -15.14 -4.05
N VAL A 210 7.82 -16.15 -3.21
CA VAL A 210 7.82 -17.56 -3.60
C VAL A 210 6.39 -18.02 -3.97
N GLN A 211 5.42 -17.74 -3.12
CA GLN A 211 4.03 -18.12 -3.31
C GLN A 211 3.46 -17.63 -4.65
N TYR A 212 3.85 -16.43 -5.08
CA TYR A 212 3.38 -15.83 -6.33
C TYR A 212 4.36 -15.97 -7.51
N GLY A 213 5.41 -16.80 -7.35
CA GLY A 213 6.30 -17.20 -8.44
C GLY A 213 7.28 -16.13 -8.91
N TYR A 214 7.59 -15.16 -8.06
CA TYR A 214 8.59 -14.13 -8.38
C TYR A 214 10.02 -14.57 -8.11
N ILE A 215 10.23 -15.48 -7.15
CA ILE A 215 11.51 -16.11 -6.81
C ILE A 215 11.30 -17.58 -6.48
N THR A 216 12.38 -18.35 -6.47
CA THR A 216 12.39 -19.74 -6.03
C THR A 216 12.51 -19.87 -4.51
N GLU A 217 12.17 -21.06 -3.96
CA GLU A 217 12.42 -21.36 -2.55
C GLU A 217 13.92 -21.31 -2.19
N GLU A 218 14.79 -21.73 -3.11
CA GLU A 218 16.24 -21.70 -2.93
C GLU A 218 16.75 -20.26 -2.76
N GLU A 219 16.31 -19.35 -3.63
CA GLU A 219 16.63 -17.91 -3.53
C GLU A 219 16.14 -17.31 -2.21
N ALA A 220 14.92 -17.62 -1.79
CA ALA A 220 14.37 -17.15 -0.53
C ALA A 220 15.16 -17.69 0.68
N ASN A 221 15.52 -18.98 0.67
CA ASN A 221 16.24 -19.61 1.77
C ASN A 221 17.71 -19.16 1.88
N SER A 222 18.30 -18.66 0.79
CA SER A 222 19.65 -18.07 0.84
C SER A 222 19.72 -16.73 1.59
N ILE A 223 18.56 -16.09 1.84
CA ILE A 223 18.46 -14.76 2.50
C ILE A 223 17.96 -14.88 3.95
N LYS A 224 17.13 -15.88 4.26
CA LYS A 224 16.54 -16.10 5.60
C LYS A 224 17.58 -16.52 6.61
#